data_0e4d7bbe1465368f0482a9217b125dda
#
_entry.id   0e4d7bbe1465368f0482a9217b125dda
#
_cell.length_a   1.000
_cell.length_b   1.000
_cell.length_c   1.000
_cell.angle_alpha   90.00
_cell.angle_beta   90.00
_cell.angle_gamma   90.00
#
_symmetry.space_group_name_H-M   'P 1'
#
loop_
_entity.id
_entity.type
_entity.pdbx_description
1 polymer ?
#
loop_
_entity_poly.entity_id
_entity_poly.type
_entity_poly.pdbx_seq_one_letter_code
_entity_poly.pdbx_strand_id
1 'polypeptide(L)'
;MIETLQQLGHNVCAQLHELSFYFSDALIPSLQQVFASQSFDCIFTFNFIPPVSNVAEAIQIPYLCWVYDCPHVTLYSNSLRNRCNYIFLFDRKMQQDALLHGALHAYH
;
A
#
# COMPACT_ATOMS: atom_id res chain seq x y z
N MET A 1 13.66 -3.58 7.62
CA MET A 1 12.32 -3.42 8.20
C MET A 1 11.67 -4.75 8.59
N ILE A 2 11.73 -5.78 7.74
CA ILE A 2 11.10 -7.09 8.04
C ILE A 2 11.64 -7.66 9.34
N GLU A 3 12.96 -7.66 9.52
CA GLU A 3 13.60 -8.16 10.74
C GLU A 3 13.13 -7.40 11.97
N THR A 4 12.99 -6.08 11.87
CA THR A 4 12.53 -5.24 12.97
C THR A 4 11.10 -5.60 13.37
N LEU A 5 10.22 -5.78 12.41
CA LEU A 5 8.83 -6.18 12.68
C LEU A 5 8.77 -7.56 13.33
N GLN A 6 9.59 -8.50 12.87
CA GLN A 6 9.64 -9.84 13.46
C GLN A 6 10.15 -9.79 14.90
N GLN A 7 11.14 -8.95 15.19
CA GLN A 7 11.66 -8.77 16.54
C GLN A 7 10.60 -8.18 17.49
N LEU A 8 9.68 -7.39 16.95
CA LEU A 8 8.56 -6.82 17.73
C LEU A 8 7.40 -7.81 17.90
N GLY A 9 7.53 -9.03 17.43
CA GLY A 9 6.50 -10.07 17.60
C GLY A 9 5.49 -10.17 16.46
N HIS A 10 5.73 -9.48 15.34
CA HIS A 10 4.84 -9.55 14.20
C HIS A 10 5.19 -10.73 13.29
N ASN A 11 4.17 -11.37 12.74
CA ASN A 11 4.34 -12.37 11.68
C ASN A 11 4.33 -11.66 10.34
N VAL A 12 5.43 -11.77 9.59
CA VAL A 12 5.60 -11.07 8.32
C VAL A 12 5.63 -12.06 7.16
N CYS A 13 4.75 -11.86 6.19
CA CYS A 13 4.77 -12.55 4.90
C CYS A 13 5.24 -11.55 3.85
N ALA A 14 6.45 -11.76 3.31
CA ALA A 14 7.03 -10.86 2.33
C ALA A 14 6.81 -11.39 0.92
N GLN A 15 6.35 -10.50 0.03
CA GLN A 15 6.17 -10.78 -1.40
C GLN A 15 7.08 -9.85 -2.18
N LEU A 16 8.02 -10.43 -2.95
CA LEU A 16 8.95 -9.66 -3.77
C LEU A 16 8.67 -9.94 -5.23
N HIS A 17 8.44 -8.87 -5.99
CA HIS A 17 8.14 -8.94 -7.42
C HIS A 17 8.97 -7.90 -8.16
N GLU A 18 9.16 -8.11 -9.47
CA GLU A 18 9.74 -7.10 -10.34
C GLU A 18 8.83 -5.87 -10.40
N LEU A 19 9.42 -4.70 -10.62
CA LEU A 19 8.67 -3.44 -10.65
C LEU A 19 7.53 -3.46 -11.67
N SER A 20 7.76 -4.05 -12.85
CA SER A 20 6.73 -4.16 -13.88
C SER A 20 5.52 -4.98 -13.43
N PHE A 21 5.72 -5.95 -12.54
CA PHE A 21 4.64 -6.79 -12.02
C PHE A 21 3.67 -5.98 -11.15
N TYR A 22 4.17 -5.00 -10.38
CA TYR A 22 3.31 -4.18 -9.51
C TYR A 22 2.31 -3.32 -10.28
N PHE A 23 2.54 -3.10 -11.57
CA PHE A 23 1.63 -2.34 -12.43
C PHE A 23 0.89 -3.22 -13.42
N SER A 24 0.96 -4.54 -13.24
CA SER A 24 0.32 -5.53 -14.09
C SER A 24 -0.94 -6.07 -13.41
N ASP A 25 -1.93 -6.46 -14.21
CA ASP A 25 -3.15 -7.09 -13.71
C ASP A 25 -2.87 -8.46 -13.06
N ALA A 26 -1.72 -9.07 -13.34
CA ALA A 26 -1.33 -10.34 -12.73
C ALA A 26 -1.07 -10.22 -11.21
N LEU A 27 -0.81 -9.03 -10.70
CA LEU A 27 -0.59 -8.81 -9.27
C LEU A 27 -1.85 -9.18 -8.46
N ILE A 28 -3.03 -8.85 -8.95
CA ILE A 28 -4.28 -9.05 -8.23
C ILE A 28 -4.54 -10.53 -7.95
N PRO A 29 -4.49 -11.46 -8.94
CA PRO A 29 -4.64 -12.89 -8.65
C PRO A 29 -3.58 -13.42 -7.70
N SER A 30 -2.34 -12.95 -7.80
CA SER A 30 -1.25 -13.35 -6.92
C SER A 30 -1.55 -12.98 -5.46
N LEU A 31 -2.01 -11.74 -5.22
CA LEU A 31 -2.39 -11.30 -3.88
C LEU A 31 -3.60 -12.05 -3.35
N GLN A 32 -4.61 -12.27 -4.19
CA GLN A 32 -5.81 -13.02 -3.80
C GLN A 32 -5.45 -14.43 -3.34
N GLN A 33 -4.49 -15.06 -3.99
CA GLN A 33 -4.03 -16.39 -3.62
C GLN A 33 -3.38 -16.39 -2.23
N VAL A 34 -2.56 -15.38 -1.93
CA VAL A 34 -1.94 -15.25 -0.62
C VAL A 34 -3.00 -15.04 0.46
N PHE A 35 -3.99 -14.17 0.22
CA PHE A 35 -5.05 -13.89 1.18
C PHE A 35 -6.05 -15.02 1.34
N ALA A 36 -6.15 -15.93 0.36
CA ALA A 36 -6.96 -17.13 0.47
C ALA A 36 -6.30 -18.15 1.40
N SER A 37 -4.98 -18.15 1.52
CA SER A 37 -4.25 -19.13 2.33
C SER A 37 -4.15 -18.76 3.80
N GLN A 38 -4.18 -17.46 4.15
CA GLN A 38 -4.14 -17.00 5.55
C GLN A 38 -4.70 -15.58 5.67
N SER A 39 -5.05 -15.20 6.90
CA SER A 39 -5.55 -13.87 7.23
C SER A 39 -4.42 -12.95 7.64
N PHE A 40 -4.55 -11.66 7.29
CA PHE A 40 -3.59 -10.63 7.66
C PHE A 40 -4.30 -9.44 8.31
N ASP A 41 -3.60 -8.76 9.22
CA ASP A 41 -4.12 -7.57 9.90
C ASP A 41 -3.96 -6.32 9.05
N CYS A 42 -2.92 -6.26 8.21
CA CYS A 42 -2.67 -5.13 7.32
C CYS A 42 -1.72 -5.53 6.20
N ILE A 43 -1.65 -4.66 5.19
CA ILE A 43 -0.66 -4.76 4.10
C ILE A 43 0.25 -3.55 4.21
N PHE A 44 1.54 -3.73 3.93
CA PHE A 44 2.52 -2.64 3.88
C PHE A 44 3.31 -2.71 2.58
N THR A 45 3.48 -1.55 1.93
CA THR A 45 4.39 -1.40 0.79
C THR A 45 5.22 -0.13 0.91
N PHE A 46 6.38 -0.14 0.26
CA PHE A 46 7.09 1.10 -0.08
C PHE A 46 6.48 1.65 -1.36
N ASN A 47 6.16 2.93 -1.36
CA ASN A 47 5.42 3.62 -2.40
C ASN A 47 3.97 3.10 -2.54
N PHE A 48 3.14 3.90 -3.19
CA PHE A 48 1.73 3.58 -3.37
C PHE A 48 1.53 2.72 -4.61
N ILE A 49 0.94 1.54 -4.43
CA ILE A 49 0.70 0.58 -5.50
C ILE A 49 -0.82 0.42 -5.64
N PRO A 50 -1.45 1.04 -6.67
CA PRO A 50 -2.90 1.06 -6.79
C PRO A 50 -3.58 -0.32 -6.77
N PRO A 51 -3.08 -1.36 -7.46
CA PRO A 51 -3.71 -2.68 -7.37
C PRO A 51 -3.73 -3.25 -5.94
N VAL A 52 -2.68 -3.01 -5.15
CA VAL A 52 -2.63 -3.45 -3.75
C VAL A 52 -3.70 -2.75 -2.94
N SER A 53 -3.87 -1.45 -3.13
CA SER A 53 -4.92 -0.67 -2.48
C SER A 53 -6.31 -1.23 -2.80
N ASN A 54 -6.56 -1.56 -4.06
CA ASN A 54 -7.86 -2.08 -4.49
C ASN A 54 -8.15 -3.46 -3.86
N VAL A 55 -7.16 -4.33 -3.75
CA VAL A 55 -7.31 -5.63 -3.09
C VAL A 55 -7.59 -5.44 -1.60
N ALA A 56 -6.83 -4.58 -0.94
CA ALA A 56 -7.01 -4.28 0.48
C ALA A 56 -8.42 -3.74 0.76
N GLU A 57 -8.92 -2.85 -0.09
CA GLU A 57 -10.27 -2.31 0.03
C GLU A 57 -11.32 -3.41 -0.12
N ALA A 58 -11.13 -4.33 -1.07
CA ALA A 58 -12.07 -5.43 -1.31
C ALA A 58 -12.15 -6.39 -0.13
N ILE A 59 -11.04 -6.67 0.55
CA ILE A 59 -11.01 -7.57 1.70
C ILE A 59 -11.11 -6.85 3.04
N GLN A 60 -11.22 -5.52 3.01
CA GLN A 60 -11.44 -4.67 4.18
C GLN A 60 -10.33 -4.75 5.24
N ILE A 61 -9.07 -4.69 4.81
CA ILE A 61 -7.94 -4.58 5.72
C ILE A 61 -7.17 -3.29 5.45
N PRO A 62 -6.49 -2.71 6.46
CA PRO A 62 -5.70 -1.51 6.27
C PRO A 62 -4.53 -1.74 5.31
N TYR A 63 -4.28 -0.75 4.47
CA TYR A 63 -3.13 -0.71 3.58
C TYR A 63 -2.25 0.47 3.96
N LEU A 64 -1.06 0.18 4.48
CA LEU A 64 -0.09 1.18 4.86
C LEU A 64 0.97 1.27 3.76
N CYS A 65 1.29 2.48 3.34
CA CYS A 65 2.38 2.69 2.40
C CYS A 65 3.25 3.87 2.82
N TRP A 66 4.54 3.72 2.62
CA TRP A 66 5.52 4.77 2.86
C TRP A 66 6.03 5.24 1.50
N VAL A 67 5.64 6.46 1.12
CA VAL A 67 6.02 7.06 -0.15
C VAL A 67 7.33 7.80 0.04
N TYR A 68 8.37 7.39 -0.67
CA TYR A 68 9.69 8.03 -0.58
C TYR A 68 10.18 8.59 -1.92
N ASP A 69 9.49 8.29 -3.03
CA ASP A 69 9.79 8.86 -4.35
C ASP A 69 9.02 10.15 -4.59
N CYS A 70 9.66 11.14 -5.18
CA CYS A 70 9.03 12.42 -5.50
C CYS A 70 9.43 12.84 -6.93
N PRO A 71 8.47 13.17 -7.81
CA PRO A 71 7.03 12.99 -7.64
C PRO A 71 6.62 11.52 -7.80
N HIS A 72 5.60 11.09 -7.03
CA HIS A 72 5.09 9.72 -7.11
C HIS A 72 3.78 9.71 -7.90
N VAL A 73 3.85 9.38 -9.18
CA VAL A 73 2.73 9.52 -10.12
C VAL A 73 1.54 8.65 -9.74
N THR A 74 1.78 7.41 -9.28
CA THR A 74 0.70 6.49 -8.93
C THR A 74 -0.12 6.96 -7.72
N LEU A 75 0.41 7.90 -6.94
CA LEU A 75 -0.30 8.47 -5.80
C LEU A 75 -1.59 9.19 -6.22
N TYR A 76 -1.65 9.68 -7.47
CA TYR A 76 -2.80 10.44 -7.96
C TYR A 76 -3.80 9.57 -8.75
N SER A 77 -3.76 8.26 -8.56
CA SER A 77 -4.75 7.37 -9.15
C SER A 77 -6.08 7.41 -8.39
N ASN A 78 -7.14 6.84 -8.98
CA ASN A 78 -8.44 6.74 -8.32
C ASN A 78 -8.39 5.91 -7.05
N SER A 79 -7.44 4.98 -6.95
CA SER A 79 -7.25 4.12 -5.77
C SER A 79 -6.88 4.93 -4.52
N LEU A 80 -6.39 6.16 -4.68
CA LEU A 80 -6.06 7.04 -3.56
C LEU A 80 -7.25 7.29 -2.64
N ARG A 81 -8.47 7.23 -3.17
CA ARG A 81 -9.71 7.49 -2.42
C ARG A 81 -10.17 6.31 -1.58
N ASN A 82 -9.55 5.15 -1.72
CA ASN A 82 -9.92 3.97 -0.93
C ASN A 82 -9.74 4.24 0.56
N ARG A 83 -10.71 3.81 1.36
CA ARG A 83 -10.70 4.04 2.82
C ARG A 83 -9.62 3.26 3.54
N CYS A 84 -9.16 2.16 2.95
CA CYS A 84 -8.13 1.32 3.56
C CYS A 84 -6.74 1.95 3.56
N ASN A 85 -6.52 3.01 2.78
CA ASN A 85 -5.19 3.62 2.61
C ASN A 85 -4.77 4.43 3.82
N TYR A 86 -3.55 4.15 4.31
CA TYR A 86 -2.84 4.95 5.31
C TYR A 86 -1.49 5.29 4.71
N ILE A 87 -1.33 6.55 4.26
CA ILE A 87 -0.22 6.98 3.42
C ILE A 87 0.72 7.86 4.23
N PHE A 88 1.98 7.45 4.32
CA PHE A 88 3.02 8.19 5.02
C PHE A 88 3.97 8.81 4.01
N LEU A 89 4.12 10.12 4.08
CA LEU A 89 4.84 10.92 3.09
C LEU A 89 6.00 11.66 3.74
N PHE A 90 7.11 11.77 3.04
CA PHE A 90 8.27 12.51 3.54
C PHE A 90 8.17 14.02 3.30
N ASP A 91 7.24 14.47 2.46
CA ASP A 91 7.11 15.85 2.01
C ASP A 91 5.71 16.37 2.36
N ARG A 92 5.66 17.49 3.08
CA ARG A 92 4.40 18.10 3.50
C ARG A 92 3.54 18.52 2.31
N LYS A 93 4.16 18.99 1.23
CA LYS A 93 3.43 19.37 0.03
C LYS A 93 2.74 18.16 -0.60
N MET A 94 3.42 17.01 -0.65
CA MET A 94 2.81 15.78 -1.14
C MET A 94 1.66 15.34 -0.25
N GLN A 95 1.78 15.51 1.06
CA GLN A 95 0.67 15.23 1.99
C GLN A 95 -0.55 16.09 1.66
N GLN A 96 -0.34 17.39 1.48
CA GLN A 96 -1.43 18.31 1.15
C GLN A 96 -2.07 17.96 -0.20
N ASP A 97 -1.25 17.66 -1.20
CA ASP A 97 -1.73 17.27 -2.52
C ASP A 97 -2.55 15.98 -2.47
N ALA A 98 -2.09 14.98 -1.70
CA ALA A 98 -2.81 13.72 -1.54
C ALA A 98 -4.18 13.95 -0.90
N LEU A 99 -4.26 14.79 0.13
CA LEU A 99 -5.53 15.11 0.78
C LEU A 99 -6.47 15.83 -0.18
N LEU A 100 -5.95 16.74 -1.01
CA LEU A 100 -6.75 17.46 -2.02
C LEU A 100 -7.29 16.51 -3.08
N HIS A 101 -6.56 15.43 -3.40
CA HIS A 101 -6.98 14.45 -4.41
C HIS A 101 -7.85 13.32 -3.85
N GLY A 102 -8.23 13.41 -2.58
CA GLY A 102 -9.21 12.52 -1.99
C GLY A 102 -8.69 11.47 -1.02
N ALA A 103 -7.40 11.48 -0.67
CA ALA A 103 -6.89 10.61 0.38
C ALA A 103 -7.55 10.92 1.71
N LEU A 104 -8.00 9.89 2.43
CA LEU A 104 -8.62 10.06 3.75
C LEU A 104 -7.58 10.08 4.87
N HIS A 105 -6.48 9.35 4.71
CA HIS A 105 -5.44 9.20 5.72
C HIS A 105 -4.07 9.41 5.07
N ALA A 106 -3.59 10.65 5.09
CA ALA A 106 -2.26 11.01 4.59
C ALA A 106 -1.49 11.74 5.70
N TYR A 107 -0.30 11.25 6.03
CA TYR A 107 0.51 11.71 7.15
C TYR A 107 1.89 12.15 6.69
N HIS A 108 2.48 13.07 7.42
CA HIS A 108 3.84 13.57 7.18
C HIS A 108 4.76 13.21 8.34
#